data_0581edf38cb04198acf067f098c4cd1e
#
_entry.id   0581edf38cb04198acf067f098c4cd1e
#
_cell.length_a   1.000
_cell.length_b   1.000
_cell.length_c   1.000
_cell.angle_alpha   90.00
_cell.angle_beta   90.00
_cell.angle_gamma   90.00
#
_symmetry.space_group_name_H-M   'P 1'
#
loop_
_entity.id
_entity.type
_entity.pdbx_description
1 polymer ?
#
loop_
_entity_poly.entity_id
_entity_poly.type
_entity_poly.pdbx_seq_one_letter_code
_entity_poly.pdbx_strand_id
1 'polypeptide(L)'
;MDVNFGWMADGCLQMGLSALTILVVLSFTNVKLLVLCLAAMATFFFLVKTNFGALREMKRVMNNNLSPVVTNVGEAVKGKEVARALGCSDFFVARHIRAMEDFLKASYVSSTLIQFNGISTQCVALTVSITVTLYVLLGPETDPQLAGIQLTYAFLLPYFLSLCSDMAMMWMSLLPVLERLFEYLPSGDLPSEA
;
A
#
# COMPACT_ATOMS: atom_id res chain seq x y z
N MET A 1 9.11 -10.79 -13.77
CA MET A 1 9.21 -9.81 -12.68
C MET A 1 9.27 -8.36 -13.16
N ASP A 2 9.92 -8.08 -14.29
CA ASP A 2 10.15 -6.71 -14.78
C ASP A 2 8.90 -5.93 -15.22
N VAL A 3 7.89 -6.62 -15.75
CA VAL A 3 6.67 -6.00 -16.27
C VAL A 3 5.83 -5.35 -15.15
N ASN A 4 5.80 -5.95 -13.96
CA ASN A 4 5.01 -5.42 -12.85
C ASN A 4 5.68 -4.19 -12.19
N PHE A 5 7.00 -4.12 -12.20
CA PHE A 5 7.72 -2.98 -11.61
C PHE A 5 7.55 -1.70 -12.43
N GLY A 6 7.68 -1.80 -13.76
CA GLY A 6 7.47 -0.66 -14.65
C GLY A 6 6.04 -0.11 -14.57
N TRP A 7 5.04 -0.98 -14.60
CA TRP A 7 3.63 -0.60 -14.47
C TRP A 7 3.31 0.07 -13.13
N MET A 8 3.89 -0.42 -12.03
CA MET A 8 3.71 0.16 -10.71
C MET A 8 4.39 1.52 -10.57
N ALA A 9 5.60 1.68 -11.14
CA ALA A 9 6.31 2.96 -11.15
C ALA A 9 5.54 4.03 -11.92
N ASP A 10 5.05 3.68 -13.11
CA ASP A 10 4.23 4.55 -13.95
C ASP A 10 2.91 4.92 -13.26
N GLY A 11 2.22 3.96 -12.66
CA GLY A 11 1.01 4.20 -11.88
C GLY A 11 1.23 5.16 -10.71
N CYS A 12 2.33 5.04 -9.98
CA CYS A 12 2.66 5.91 -8.86
C CYS A 12 2.93 7.35 -9.33
N LEU A 13 3.68 7.51 -10.41
CA LEU A 13 3.96 8.82 -11.01
C LEU A 13 2.68 9.47 -11.54
N GLN A 14 1.87 8.72 -12.26
CA GLN A 14 0.62 9.23 -12.83
C GLN A 14 -0.36 9.68 -11.75
N MET A 15 -0.53 8.88 -10.68
CA MET A 15 -1.43 9.22 -9.57
C MET A 15 -0.89 10.40 -8.74
N GLY A 16 0.42 10.47 -8.52
CA GLY A 16 1.07 11.61 -7.86
C GLY A 16 0.89 12.90 -8.65
N LEU A 17 1.10 12.86 -9.96
CA LEU A 17 0.91 14.02 -10.85
C LEU A 17 -0.56 14.46 -10.91
N SER A 18 -1.51 13.52 -10.96
CA SER A 18 -2.95 13.87 -10.97
C SER A 18 -3.40 14.50 -9.65
N ALA A 19 -2.93 14.01 -8.52
CA ALA A 19 -3.20 14.63 -7.22
C ALA A 19 -2.62 16.06 -7.15
N LEU A 20 -1.39 16.27 -7.62
CA LEU A 20 -0.78 17.60 -7.72
C LEU A 20 -1.58 18.53 -8.65
N THR A 21 -2.03 18.05 -9.79
CA THR A 21 -2.84 18.84 -10.73
C THR A 21 -4.14 19.32 -10.07
N ILE A 22 -4.83 18.46 -9.33
CA ILE A 22 -6.05 18.82 -8.59
C ILE A 22 -5.75 19.92 -7.57
N LEU A 23 -4.67 19.79 -6.81
CA LEU A 23 -4.25 20.78 -5.82
C LEU A 23 -3.92 22.12 -6.47
N VAL A 24 -3.21 22.12 -7.59
CA VAL A 24 -2.86 23.34 -8.35
C VAL A 24 -4.13 24.03 -8.86
N VAL A 25 -5.07 23.29 -9.44
CA VAL A 25 -6.33 23.87 -9.96
C VAL A 25 -7.16 24.48 -8.82
N LEU A 26 -7.29 23.79 -7.69
CA LEU A 26 -7.98 24.33 -6.51
C LEU A 26 -7.29 25.58 -5.94
N SER A 27 -5.95 25.65 -6.03
CA SER A 27 -5.16 26.79 -5.57
C SER A 27 -5.36 28.04 -6.41
N PHE A 28 -5.41 27.90 -7.73
CA PHE A 28 -5.61 29.04 -8.63
C PHE A 28 -6.97 29.70 -8.47
N THR A 29 -7.96 28.97 -7.97
CA THR A 29 -9.32 29.48 -7.81
C THR A 29 -9.47 30.32 -6.55
N ASN A 30 -8.73 30.03 -5.46
CA ASN A 30 -8.83 30.82 -4.23
C ASN A 30 -7.67 30.54 -3.26
N VAL A 31 -6.98 31.59 -2.79
CA VAL A 31 -5.84 31.49 -1.86
C VAL A 31 -6.23 30.82 -0.53
N LYS A 32 -7.47 30.99 -0.08
CA LYS A 32 -7.96 30.33 1.16
C LYS A 32 -8.06 28.81 1.00
N LEU A 33 -8.43 28.33 -0.19
CA LEU A 33 -8.47 26.91 -0.51
C LEU A 33 -7.07 26.31 -0.59
N LEU A 34 -6.07 27.09 -1.03
CA LEU A 34 -4.67 26.64 -1.03
C LEU A 34 -4.19 26.28 0.38
N VAL A 35 -4.46 27.12 1.37
CA VAL A 35 -4.08 26.83 2.78
C VAL A 35 -4.74 25.56 3.28
N LEU A 36 -6.02 25.36 2.97
CA LEU A 36 -6.77 24.15 3.32
C LEU A 36 -6.16 22.91 2.67
N CYS A 37 -5.83 22.97 1.38
CA CYS A 37 -5.20 21.87 0.64
C CYS A 37 -3.80 21.55 1.18
N LEU A 38 -3.00 22.53 1.53
CA LEU A 38 -1.68 22.31 2.15
C LEU A 38 -1.80 21.64 3.52
N ALA A 39 -2.76 22.05 4.35
CA ALA A 39 -3.02 21.41 5.64
C ALA A 39 -3.45 19.94 5.46
N ALA A 40 -4.31 19.66 4.49
CA ALA A 40 -4.73 18.31 4.14
C ALA A 40 -3.57 17.43 3.67
N MET A 41 -2.70 17.96 2.81
CA MET A 41 -1.51 17.26 2.34
C MET A 41 -0.54 16.96 3.49
N ALA A 42 -0.33 17.90 4.40
CA ALA A 42 0.51 17.68 5.56
C ALA A 42 -0.06 16.59 6.46
N THR A 43 -1.37 16.58 6.71
CA THR A 43 -2.06 15.55 7.49
C THR A 43 -1.98 14.18 6.81
N PHE A 44 -2.21 14.14 5.49
CA PHE A 44 -2.06 12.91 4.70
C PHE A 44 -0.64 12.34 4.78
N PHE A 45 0.37 13.17 4.58
CA PHE A 45 1.77 12.75 4.63
C PHE A 45 2.17 12.24 6.01
N PHE A 46 1.66 12.87 7.07
CA PHE A 46 1.88 12.44 8.44
C PHE A 46 1.26 11.07 8.72
N LEU A 47 0.01 10.84 8.29
CA LEU A 47 -0.67 9.54 8.43
C LEU A 47 0.06 8.43 7.68
N VAL A 48 0.40 8.66 6.41
CA VAL A 48 1.12 7.67 5.60
C VAL A 48 2.47 7.35 6.25
N LYS A 49 3.24 8.34 6.66
CA LYS A 49 4.53 8.15 7.33
C LYS A 49 4.43 7.33 8.62
N THR A 50 3.40 7.56 9.42
CA THR A 50 3.20 6.86 10.70
C THR A 50 2.86 5.38 10.48
N ASN A 51 1.98 5.09 9.51
CA ASN A 51 1.57 3.72 9.19
C ASN A 51 2.63 2.93 8.41
N PHE A 52 3.51 3.63 7.73
CA PHE A 52 4.55 3.09 6.86
C PHE A 52 5.51 2.15 7.61
N GLY A 53 6.01 2.56 8.78
CA GLY A 53 6.92 1.75 9.57
C GLY A 53 6.28 0.44 10.06
N ALA A 54 5.06 0.54 10.56
CA ALA A 54 4.31 -0.62 11.06
C ALA A 54 4.02 -1.63 9.93
N LEU A 55 3.63 -1.15 8.75
CA LEU A 55 3.35 -2.01 7.60
C LEU A 55 4.60 -2.75 7.10
N ARG A 56 5.75 -2.04 7.02
CA ARG A 56 7.03 -2.66 6.62
C ARG A 56 7.40 -3.82 7.54
N GLU A 57 7.29 -3.61 8.85
CA GLU A 57 7.60 -4.61 9.85
C GLU A 57 6.67 -5.82 9.77
N MET A 58 5.36 -5.57 9.61
CA MET A 58 4.38 -6.65 9.45
C MET A 58 4.57 -7.44 8.16
N LYS A 59 4.96 -6.81 7.06
CA LYS A 59 5.31 -7.50 5.81
C LYS A 59 6.55 -8.38 5.99
N ARG A 60 7.55 -7.91 6.74
CA ARG A 60 8.73 -8.71 7.08
C ARG A 60 8.36 -9.96 7.89
N VAL A 61 7.52 -9.80 8.92
CA VAL A 61 7.03 -10.91 9.74
C VAL A 61 6.22 -11.90 8.89
N MET A 62 5.32 -11.41 8.04
CA MET A 62 4.54 -12.25 7.14
C MET A 62 5.43 -13.07 6.19
N ASN A 63 6.45 -12.46 5.59
CA ASN A 63 7.37 -13.14 4.69
C ASN A 63 8.22 -14.19 5.43
N ASN A 64 8.64 -13.90 6.67
CA ASN A 64 9.37 -14.86 7.49
C ASN A 64 8.51 -16.07 7.86
N ASN A 65 7.22 -15.86 8.12
CA ASN A 65 6.29 -16.96 8.44
C ASN A 65 5.85 -17.75 7.18
N LEU A 66 6.03 -17.22 5.98
CA LEU A 66 5.79 -17.95 4.73
C LEU A 66 6.85 -19.04 4.49
N SER A 67 8.11 -18.79 4.88
CA SER A 67 9.22 -19.72 4.66
C SER A 67 8.97 -21.11 5.26
N PRO A 68 8.56 -21.25 6.53
CA PRO A 68 8.24 -22.58 7.12
C PRO A 68 7.10 -23.30 6.41
N VAL A 69 6.10 -22.56 5.90
CA VAL A 69 4.98 -23.15 5.15
C VAL A 69 5.48 -23.83 3.89
N VAL A 70 6.29 -23.12 3.10
CA VAL A 70 6.87 -23.64 1.84
C VAL A 70 7.83 -24.81 2.13
N THR A 71 8.67 -24.69 3.16
CA THR A 71 9.61 -25.74 3.55
C THR A 71 8.90 -27.02 3.96
N ASN A 72 7.84 -26.91 4.79
CA ASN A 72 7.06 -28.08 5.22
C ASN A 72 6.42 -28.83 4.04
N VAL A 73 5.92 -28.10 3.03
CA VAL A 73 5.40 -28.73 1.80
C VAL A 73 6.52 -29.43 1.03
N GLY A 74 7.67 -28.79 0.88
CA GLY A 74 8.83 -29.37 0.20
C GLY A 74 9.33 -30.64 0.89
N GLU A 75 9.41 -30.65 2.22
CA GLU A 75 9.78 -31.82 3.02
C GLU A 75 8.75 -32.95 2.88
N ALA A 76 7.46 -32.63 2.93
CA ALA A 76 6.38 -33.60 2.79
C ALA A 76 6.38 -34.27 1.40
N VAL A 77 6.63 -33.51 0.34
CA VAL A 77 6.71 -34.02 -1.03
C VAL A 77 7.92 -34.93 -1.20
N LYS A 78 9.10 -34.53 -0.69
CA LYS A 78 10.32 -35.34 -0.78
C LYS A 78 10.24 -36.61 0.07
N GLY A 79 9.60 -36.51 1.26
CA GLY A 79 9.48 -37.62 2.23
C GLY A 79 8.20 -38.45 2.11
N LYS A 80 7.39 -38.29 1.07
CA LYS A 80 6.04 -38.88 0.94
C LYS A 80 6.02 -40.42 1.11
N GLU A 81 7.03 -41.11 0.57
CA GLU A 81 7.09 -42.58 0.61
C GLU A 81 7.45 -43.08 2.03
N VAL A 82 8.40 -42.39 2.67
CA VAL A 82 8.82 -42.70 4.05
C VAL A 82 7.69 -42.39 5.03
N ALA A 83 7.03 -41.24 4.86
CA ALA A 83 5.89 -40.83 5.70
C ALA A 83 4.73 -41.84 5.63
N ARG A 84 4.45 -42.39 4.44
CA ARG A 84 3.41 -43.43 4.24
C ARG A 84 3.85 -44.76 4.87
N ALA A 85 5.10 -45.17 4.68
CA ALA A 85 5.61 -46.41 5.22
C ALA A 85 5.62 -46.42 6.76
N LEU A 86 5.88 -45.29 7.39
CA LEU A 86 5.91 -45.13 8.84
C LEU A 86 4.54 -44.71 9.44
N GLY A 87 3.52 -44.47 8.65
CA GLY A 87 2.22 -44.01 9.12
C GLY A 87 2.19 -42.63 9.77
N CYS A 88 3.21 -41.77 9.49
CA CYS A 88 3.41 -40.47 10.14
C CYS A 88 2.76 -39.30 9.38
N SER A 89 1.77 -39.55 8.53
CA SER A 89 1.09 -38.49 7.74
C SER A 89 0.49 -37.41 8.61
N ASP A 90 -0.11 -37.77 9.74
CA ASP A 90 -0.80 -36.85 10.65
C ASP A 90 0.15 -35.83 11.30
N PHE A 91 1.39 -36.25 11.55
CA PHE A 91 2.43 -35.37 12.07
C PHE A 91 2.78 -34.25 11.08
N PHE A 92 2.93 -34.58 9.79
CA PHE A 92 3.22 -33.56 8.76
C PHE A 92 2.04 -32.61 8.57
N VAL A 93 0.80 -33.11 8.59
CA VAL A 93 -0.42 -32.31 8.51
C VAL A 93 -0.52 -31.35 9.70
N ALA A 94 -0.34 -31.84 10.92
CA ALA A 94 -0.39 -31.01 12.13
C ALA A 94 0.69 -29.93 12.15
N ARG A 95 1.90 -30.26 11.72
CA ARG A 95 3.01 -29.30 11.58
C ARG A 95 2.71 -28.22 10.53
N HIS A 96 2.14 -28.61 9.39
CA HIS A 96 1.77 -27.68 8.32
C HIS A 96 0.65 -26.75 8.77
N ILE A 97 -0.38 -27.26 9.46
CA ILE A 97 -1.49 -26.44 9.98
C ILE A 97 -0.96 -25.36 10.93
N ARG A 98 -0.05 -25.69 11.85
CA ARG A 98 0.54 -24.69 12.76
C ARG A 98 1.30 -23.59 12.01
N ALA A 99 2.16 -23.97 11.06
CA ALA A 99 2.88 -23.01 10.24
C ALA A 99 1.93 -22.09 9.43
N MET A 100 0.84 -22.67 8.90
CA MET A 100 -0.20 -21.94 8.18
C MET A 100 -0.96 -20.97 9.10
N GLU A 101 -1.30 -21.38 10.33
CA GLU A 101 -1.94 -20.51 11.32
C GLU A 101 -1.09 -19.28 11.63
N ASP A 102 0.21 -19.44 11.85
CA ASP A 102 1.10 -18.32 12.14
C ASP A 102 1.26 -17.37 10.94
N PHE A 103 1.33 -17.92 9.72
CA PHE A 103 1.30 -17.14 8.50
C PHE A 103 -0.01 -16.37 8.34
N LEU A 104 -1.16 -17.03 8.56
CA LEU A 104 -2.48 -16.41 8.44
C LEU A 104 -2.69 -15.29 9.46
N LYS A 105 -2.24 -15.47 10.71
CA LYS A 105 -2.29 -14.41 11.73
C LYS A 105 -1.51 -13.17 11.28
N ALA A 106 -0.28 -13.36 10.81
CA ALA A 106 0.55 -12.26 10.31
C ALA A 106 -0.06 -11.59 9.06
N SER A 107 -0.60 -12.38 8.14
CA SER A 107 -1.29 -11.90 6.94
C SER A 107 -2.55 -11.10 7.28
N TYR A 108 -3.33 -11.55 8.24
CA TYR A 108 -4.53 -10.86 8.72
C TYR A 108 -4.18 -9.48 9.30
N VAL A 109 -3.18 -9.41 10.19
CA VAL A 109 -2.73 -8.14 10.78
C VAL A 109 -2.20 -7.19 9.70
N SER A 110 -1.41 -7.70 8.74
CA SER A 110 -0.93 -6.90 7.61
C SER A 110 -2.08 -6.32 6.78
N SER A 111 -3.10 -7.13 6.47
CA SER A 111 -4.28 -6.69 5.72
C SER A 111 -5.10 -5.66 6.49
N THR A 112 -5.25 -5.85 7.80
CA THR A 112 -5.96 -4.90 8.68
C THR A 112 -5.25 -3.54 8.72
N LEU A 113 -3.92 -3.51 8.78
CA LEU A 113 -3.15 -2.27 8.73
C LEU A 113 -3.31 -1.52 7.40
N ILE A 114 -3.35 -2.24 6.28
CA ILE A 114 -3.62 -1.65 4.96
C ILE A 114 -5.02 -1.02 4.94
N GLN A 115 -6.04 -1.74 5.40
CA GLN A 115 -7.41 -1.23 5.47
C GLN A 115 -7.53 -0.03 6.41
N PHE A 116 -6.89 -0.07 7.57
CA PHE A 116 -6.87 1.07 8.51
C PHE A 116 -6.25 2.31 7.86
N ASN A 117 -5.14 2.16 7.14
CA ASN A 117 -4.53 3.26 6.40
C ASN A 117 -5.47 3.82 5.33
N GLY A 118 -6.13 2.96 4.56
CA GLY A 118 -7.12 3.35 3.55
C GLY A 118 -8.28 4.15 4.15
N ILE A 119 -8.89 3.66 5.23
CA ILE A 119 -9.99 4.34 5.93
C ILE A 119 -9.53 5.70 6.48
N SER A 120 -8.36 5.76 7.12
CA SER A 120 -7.81 7.01 7.67
C SER A 120 -7.59 8.06 6.58
N THR A 121 -7.02 7.66 5.44
CA THR A 121 -6.82 8.52 4.28
C THR A 121 -8.14 9.03 3.72
N GLN A 122 -9.14 8.15 3.61
CA GLN A 122 -10.47 8.48 3.12
C GLN A 122 -11.18 9.48 4.03
N CYS A 123 -11.08 9.33 5.35
CA CYS A 123 -11.64 10.27 6.32
C CYS A 123 -11.04 11.68 6.17
N VAL A 124 -9.72 11.79 6.00
CA VAL A 124 -9.06 13.09 5.77
C VAL A 124 -9.55 13.71 4.44
N ALA A 125 -9.56 12.93 3.38
CA ALA A 125 -10.00 13.40 2.07
C ALA A 125 -11.47 13.85 2.06
N LEU A 126 -12.37 13.12 2.74
CA LEU A 126 -13.78 13.49 2.89
C LEU A 126 -13.95 14.78 3.69
N THR A 127 -13.17 14.98 4.77
CA THR A 127 -13.21 16.21 5.55
C THR A 127 -12.85 17.42 4.68
N VAL A 128 -11.83 17.31 3.84
CA VAL A 128 -11.44 18.36 2.91
C VAL A 128 -12.54 18.60 1.87
N SER A 129 -13.09 17.55 1.28
CA SER A 129 -14.17 17.64 0.29
C SER A 129 -15.41 18.35 0.85
N ILE A 130 -15.84 18.00 2.06
CA ILE A 130 -16.96 18.64 2.76
C ILE A 130 -16.66 20.13 3.01
N THR A 131 -15.45 20.45 3.47
CA THR A 131 -15.07 21.84 3.75
C THR A 131 -15.04 22.69 2.50
N VAL A 132 -14.51 22.18 1.38
CA VAL A 132 -14.52 22.88 0.09
C VAL A 132 -15.96 23.08 -0.39
N THR A 133 -16.81 22.05 -0.30
CA THR A 133 -18.22 22.13 -0.71
C THR A 133 -18.97 23.19 0.10
N LEU A 134 -18.81 23.22 1.42
CA LEU A 134 -19.41 24.25 2.28
C LEU A 134 -18.89 25.64 1.96
N TYR A 135 -17.60 25.78 1.69
CA TYR A 135 -17.01 27.06 1.28
C TYR A 135 -17.61 27.58 -0.02
N VAL A 136 -17.80 26.70 -1.01
CA VAL A 136 -18.41 27.07 -2.31
C VAL A 136 -19.89 27.44 -2.15
N LEU A 137 -20.64 26.70 -1.33
CA LEU A 137 -22.09 26.94 -1.13
C LEU A 137 -22.40 28.19 -0.29
N LEU A 138 -21.56 28.49 0.70
CA LEU A 138 -21.77 29.59 1.63
C LEU A 138 -21.03 30.88 1.22
N GLY A 139 -20.11 30.79 0.25
CA GLY A 139 -19.30 31.92 -0.20
C GLY A 139 -20.12 32.91 -1.05
N PRO A 140 -20.16 34.20 -0.67
CA PRO A 140 -21.04 35.20 -1.33
C PRO A 140 -20.59 35.66 -2.71
N GLU A 141 -19.39 35.32 -3.19
CA GLU A 141 -18.77 35.90 -4.40
C GLU A 141 -18.18 34.85 -5.36
N THR A 142 -18.72 33.63 -5.40
CA THR A 142 -18.16 32.59 -6.29
C THR A 142 -18.91 32.63 -7.65
N ASP A 143 -18.22 32.95 -8.72
CA ASP A 143 -18.76 32.80 -10.08
C ASP A 143 -19.27 31.37 -10.27
N PRO A 144 -20.49 31.16 -10.83
CA PRO A 144 -21.07 29.82 -10.99
C PRO A 144 -20.20 28.84 -11.77
N GLN A 145 -19.40 29.34 -12.71
CA GLN A 145 -18.49 28.53 -13.52
C GLN A 145 -17.30 28.03 -12.67
N LEU A 146 -16.74 28.90 -11.83
CA LEU A 146 -15.64 28.52 -10.92
C LEU A 146 -16.14 27.60 -9.81
N ALA A 147 -17.35 27.80 -9.31
CA ALA A 147 -17.98 26.92 -8.31
C ALA A 147 -18.14 25.48 -8.83
N GLY A 148 -18.57 25.32 -10.08
CA GLY A 148 -18.67 23.99 -10.70
C GLY A 148 -17.33 23.27 -10.81
N ILE A 149 -16.28 23.96 -11.21
CA ILE A 149 -14.91 23.42 -11.28
C ILE A 149 -14.43 23.01 -9.88
N GLN A 150 -14.54 23.90 -8.90
CA GLN A 150 -14.12 23.63 -7.52
C GLN A 150 -14.82 22.39 -6.93
N LEU A 151 -16.13 22.28 -7.15
CA LEU A 151 -16.92 21.16 -6.65
C LEU A 151 -16.50 19.84 -7.30
N THR A 152 -16.27 19.84 -8.62
CA THR A 152 -15.82 18.65 -9.35
C THR A 152 -14.46 18.16 -8.82
N TYR A 153 -13.50 19.05 -8.67
CA TYR A 153 -12.19 18.67 -8.16
C TYR A 153 -12.20 18.30 -6.66
N ALA A 154 -13.09 18.90 -5.86
CA ALA A 154 -13.27 18.52 -4.46
C ALA A 154 -13.79 17.08 -4.31
N PHE A 155 -14.66 16.61 -5.19
CA PHE A 155 -15.12 15.22 -5.20
C PHE A 155 -14.09 14.23 -5.79
N LEU A 156 -13.24 14.68 -6.71
CA LEU A 156 -12.17 13.85 -7.27
C LEU A 156 -11.00 13.65 -6.29
N LEU A 157 -10.77 14.60 -5.39
CA LEU A 157 -9.66 14.57 -4.45
C LEU A 157 -9.62 13.29 -3.58
N PRO A 158 -10.73 12.84 -2.92
CA PRO A 158 -10.74 11.60 -2.14
C PRO A 158 -10.31 10.38 -2.94
N TYR A 159 -10.78 10.30 -4.18
CA TYR A 159 -10.48 9.17 -5.07
C TYR A 159 -8.99 9.11 -5.41
N PHE A 160 -8.38 10.21 -5.84
CA PHE A 160 -6.96 10.23 -6.18
C PHE A 160 -6.05 10.07 -4.95
N LEU A 161 -6.43 10.61 -3.79
CA LEU A 161 -5.68 10.41 -2.55
C LEU A 161 -5.69 8.93 -2.12
N SER A 162 -6.82 8.26 -2.25
CA SER A 162 -6.93 6.82 -1.98
C SER A 162 -6.03 6.02 -2.90
N LEU A 163 -6.08 6.30 -4.21
CA LEU A 163 -5.21 5.61 -5.18
C LEU A 163 -3.72 5.85 -4.91
N CYS A 164 -3.32 7.08 -4.56
CA CYS A 164 -1.94 7.37 -4.16
C CYS A 164 -1.52 6.55 -2.93
N SER A 165 -2.40 6.45 -1.93
CA SER A 165 -2.15 5.65 -0.73
C SER A 165 -1.98 4.17 -1.06
N ASP A 166 -2.86 3.61 -1.88
CA ASP A 166 -2.82 2.20 -2.27
C ASP A 166 -1.56 1.87 -3.08
N MET A 167 -1.17 2.74 -4.01
CA MET A 167 0.08 2.60 -4.77
C MET A 167 1.31 2.69 -3.86
N ALA A 168 1.33 3.62 -2.90
CA ALA A 168 2.42 3.71 -1.92
C ALA A 168 2.55 2.41 -1.10
N MET A 169 1.42 1.79 -0.71
CA MET A 169 1.41 0.52 0.00
C MET A 169 1.88 -0.66 -0.86
N MET A 170 1.56 -0.66 -2.15
CA MET A 170 2.08 -1.67 -3.08
C MET A 170 3.60 -1.56 -3.25
N TRP A 171 4.14 -0.35 -3.38
CA TRP A 171 5.58 -0.10 -3.41
C TRP A 171 6.29 -0.66 -2.19
N MET A 172 5.70 -0.48 -1.00
CA MET A 172 6.23 -1.03 0.23
C MET A 172 6.37 -2.54 0.23
N SER A 173 5.44 -3.24 -0.40
CA SER A 173 5.49 -4.69 -0.49
C SER A 173 6.65 -5.20 -1.38
N LEU A 174 7.17 -4.34 -2.27
CA LEU A 174 8.28 -4.66 -3.17
C LEU A 174 9.66 -4.31 -2.57
N LEU A 175 9.73 -3.37 -1.62
CA LEU A 175 11.00 -2.97 -1.03
C LEU A 175 11.85 -4.13 -0.49
N PRO A 176 11.31 -5.12 0.26
CA PRO A 176 12.10 -6.25 0.72
C PRO A 176 12.67 -7.12 -0.41
N VAL A 177 11.97 -7.17 -1.54
CA VAL A 177 12.45 -7.91 -2.73
C VAL A 177 13.61 -7.17 -3.39
N LEU A 178 13.50 -5.83 -3.50
CA LEU A 178 14.57 -4.99 -4.02
C LEU A 178 15.81 -4.99 -3.11
N GLU A 179 15.63 -4.91 -1.79
CA GLU A 179 16.72 -5.00 -0.82
C GLU A 179 17.52 -6.30 -1.03
N ARG A 180 16.86 -7.43 -1.18
CA ARG A 180 17.51 -8.72 -1.49
C ARG A 180 18.21 -8.72 -2.85
N LEU A 181 17.58 -8.14 -3.88
CA LEU A 181 18.18 -8.05 -5.21
C LEU A 181 19.46 -7.22 -5.18
N PHE A 182 19.45 -6.09 -4.46
CA PHE A 182 20.64 -5.25 -4.28
C PHE A 182 21.73 -5.92 -3.45
N GLU A 183 21.37 -6.77 -2.51
CA GLU A 183 22.32 -7.56 -1.71
C GLU A 183 23.06 -8.61 -2.56
N TYR A 184 22.41 -9.15 -3.59
CA TYR A 184 23.03 -10.10 -4.54
C TYR A 184 23.86 -9.43 -5.64
N LEU A 185 23.60 -8.17 -5.98
CA LEU A 185 24.32 -7.47 -7.05
C LEU A 185 25.80 -7.14 -6.75
N PRO A 186 26.22 -6.76 -5.50
CA PRO A 186 27.62 -6.39 -5.24
C PRO A 186 28.55 -7.57 -5.03
N SER A 187 28.02 -8.73 -4.69
CA SER A 187 28.85 -9.90 -4.34
C SER A 187 29.26 -10.68 -5.57
N GLY A 188 29.76 -10.21 -6.64
CA GLY A 188 30.43 -10.93 -7.73
C GLY A 188 30.45 -12.47 -7.80
N ASP A 189 29.75 -13.11 -6.89
CA ASP A 189 29.61 -14.54 -6.64
C ASP A 189 28.34 -15.13 -7.28
N LEU A 190 28.05 -14.72 -8.50
CA LEU A 190 27.23 -15.57 -9.35
C LEU A 190 28.12 -16.77 -9.69
N PRO A 191 27.76 -18.01 -9.27
CA PRO A 191 28.50 -19.17 -9.73
C PRO A 191 28.49 -19.14 -11.26
N SER A 192 29.67 -18.98 -11.85
CA SER A 192 29.83 -19.13 -13.29
C SER A 192 29.34 -20.54 -13.62
N GLU A 193 28.25 -20.65 -14.32
CA GLU A 193 27.81 -21.90 -14.92
C GLU A 193 28.94 -22.39 -15.82
N ALA A 194 29.67 -23.38 -15.35
CA ALA A 194 30.63 -24.16 -16.11
C ALA A 194 29.94 -25.38 -16.72
#